data_7f769bfad61cf9f22c19907244d411f9
#
_entry.id   7f769bfad61cf9f22c19907244d411f9
#
_cell.length_a   1.000
_cell.length_b   1.000
_cell.length_c   1.000
_cell.angle_alpha   90.00
_cell.angle_beta   90.00
_cell.angle_gamma   90.00
#
_symmetry.space_group_name_H-M   'P 1'
#
loop_
_entity.id
_entity.type
_entity.pdbx_description
1 polymer ?
#
loop_
_entity_poly.entity_id
_entity_poly.type
_entity_poly.pdbx_seq_one_letter_code
_entity_poly.pdbx_strand_id
1 'polypeptide(L)'
;MVFTGLAVEFTVIGFLFYSFPVFWPYLISELGMTESQLGMITAFYFIPVAILAIFIGRGLDKYSVKNFMMIGSIIYAVGLFSLSFINSYWSLVMIYLTILALGSIMMGNLAVAKLISNWFDKNAGRALGIAAIGISFSGVVLPLVVDPLLDLVGWRNVYVIFAAVVLFIILPLIFFVVIDDPKTVNQVKDGIKRDIKEESLPQEMNSKDLLSKKVFWVISLAFAFQFLSMMGVIAFLPIHASKMGLDEIWNILGFPVKQYVFAYALAAFGGVLGKLIFGYLMDLMRAAYPSMIAMSLQATGIFGFTYFSEPSIFFLSALIFGLGYGAATPLMTACYLRAFGSHNLGKARGISSPIVAPLQPIGILITSILIGYKDTYFVAFNIMGCFALVAVILASQIQEPEKI
;
A
#
# COMPACT_ATOMS: atom_id res chain seq x y z
N MET A 1 15.58 -11.97 8.21
CA MET A 1 14.62 -10.93 8.66
C MET A 1 14.03 -10.13 7.48
N VAL A 2 14.84 -9.50 6.63
CA VAL A 2 14.31 -8.64 5.53
C VAL A 2 13.48 -9.43 4.52
N PHE A 3 13.95 -10.57 4.05
CA PHE A 3 13.20 -11.44 3.14
C PHE A 3 11.93 -12.04 3.76
N THR A 4 11.95 -12.32 5.07
CA THR A 4 10.74 -12.71 5.79
C THR A 4 9.73 -11.55 5.82
N GLY A 5 10.21 -10.33 6.10
CA GLY A 5 9.38 -9.12 5.99
C GLY A 5 8.78 -8.94 4.60
N LEU A 6 9.57 -9.12 3.53
CA LEU A 6 9.08 -9.08 2.15
C LEU A 6 7.98 -10.12 1.89
N ALA A 7 8.17 -11.38 2.32
CA ALA A 7 7.18 -12.42 2.12
C ALA A 7 5.89 -12.15 2.90
N VAL A 8 6.00 -11.64 4.12
CA VAL A 8 4.84 -11.27 4.95
C VAL A 8 4.09 -10.09 4.34
N GLU A 9 4.77 -9.04 3.92
CA GLU A 9 4.15 -7.87 3.27
C GLU A 9 3.50 -8.25 1.94
N PHE A 10 4.14 -9.10 1.14
CA PHE A 10 3.57 -9.66 -0.08
C PHE A 10 2.24 -10.36 0.22
N THR A 11 2.20 -11.19 1.26
CA THR A 11 1.02 -11.98 1.61
C THR A 11 -0.10 -11.12 2.20
N VAL A 12 0.21 -10.28 3.18
CA VAL A 12 -0.80 -9.48 3.89
C VAL A 12 -1.48 -8.50 2.94
N ILE A 13 -0.70 -7.69 2.26
CA ILE A 13 -1.26 -6.66 1.36
C ILE A 13 -1.76 -7.29 0.05
N GLY A 14 -1.06 -8.30 -0.42
CA GLY A 14 -1.43 -8.97 -1.66
C GLY A 14 -2.78 -9.69 -1.57
N PHE A 15 -3.01 -10.49 -0.54
CA PHE A 15 -4.25 -11.25 -0.39
C PHE A 15 -5.44 -10.37 -0.03
N LEU A 16 -5.21 -9.34 0.79
CA LEU A 16 -6.28 -8.51 1.32
C LEU A 16 -6.62 -7.31 0.43
N PHE A 17 -5.62 -6.74 -0.24
CA PHE A 17 -5.78 -5.48 -0.96
C PHE A 17 -5.71 -5.65 -2.48
N TYR A 18 -4.64 -6.27 -2.99
CA TYR A 18 -4.47 -6.41 -4.45
C TYR A 18 -5.31 -7.53 -5.06
N SER A 19 -5.58 -8.62 -4.33
CA SER A 19 -6.45 -9.68 -4.84
C SER A 19 -7.94 -9.33 -4.70
N PHE A 20 -8.34 -8.61 -3.65
CA PHE A 20 -9.75 -8.37 -3.35
C PHE A 20 -10.56 -7.76 -4.50
N PRO A 21 -10.09 -6.73 -5.24
CA PRO A 21 -10.83 -6.21 -6.39
C PRO A 21 -11.03 -7.22 -7.53
N VAL A 22 -10.19 -8.25 -7.64
CA VAL A 22 -10.32 -9.33 -8.64
C VAL A 22 -11.47 -10.28 -8.26
N PHE A 23 -11.82 -10.38 -6.97
CA PHE A 23 -12.97 -11.17 -6.51
C PHE A 23 -14.32 -10.47 -6.73
N TRP A 24 -14.34 -9.16 -6.93
CA TRP A 24 -15.58 -8.37 -6.96
C TRP A 24 -16.61 -8.89 -7.96
N PRO A 25 -16.27 -9.22 -9.23
CA PRO A 25 -17.25 -9.76 -10.18
C PRO A 25 -18.00 -10.98 -9.64
N TYR A 26 -17.29 -11.87 -8.93
CA TYR A 26 -17.87 -13.10 -8.38
C TYR A 26 -18.76 -12.81 -7.17
N LEU A 27 -18.34 -11.90 -6.28
CA LEU A 27 -19.14 -11.48 -5.10
C LEU A 27 -20.41 -10.73 -5.52
N ILE A 28 -20.33 -9.93 -6.58
CA ILE A 28 -21.48 -9.22 -7.16
C ILE A 28 -22.46 -10.23 -7.76
N SER A 29 -21.98 -11.16 -8.58
CA SER A 29 -22.83 -12.11 -9.28
C SER A 29 -23.49 -13.15 -8.38
N GLU A 30 -22.76 -13.69 -7.37
CA GLU A 30 -23.27 -14.74 -6.49
C GLU A 30 -23.99 -14.22 -5.25
N LEU A 31 -23.52 -13.12 -4.65
CA LEU A 31 -24.02 -12.62 -3.37
C LEU A 31 -24.87 -11.35 -3.51
N GLY A 32 -25.03 -10.84 -4.73
CA GLY A 32 -25.83 -9.63 -4.99
C GLY A 32 -25.26 -8.36 -4.37
N MET A 33 -23.95 -8.32 -4.13
CA MET A 33 -23.28 -7.14 -3.59
C MET A 33 -23.13 -6.06 -4.65
N THR A 34 -23.01 -4.82 -4.23
CA THR A 34 -22.72 -3.71 -5.14
C THR A 34 -21.26 -3.30 -5.05
N GLU A 35 -20.72 -2.69 -6.12
CA GLU A 35 -19.36 -2.14 -6.15
C GLU A 35 -19.14 -1.12 -5.06
N SER A 36 -20.15 -0.28 -4.79
CA SER A 36 -20.14 0.68 -3.69
C SER A 36 -19.96 0.01 -2.33
N GLN A 37 -20.69 -1.09 -2.06
CA GLN A 37 -20.55 -1.85 -0.83
C GLN A 37 -19.15 -2.45 -0.67
N LEU A 38 -18.58 -3.03 -1.72
CA LEU A 38 -17.23 -3.62 -1.69
C LEU A 38 -16.15 -2.53 -1.50
N GLY A 39 -16.31 -1.39 -2.14
CA GLY A 39 -15.45 -0.23 -1.92
C GLY A 39 -15.55 0.30 -0.49
N MET A 40 -16.75 0.39 0.09
CA MET A 40 -16.94 0.81 1.48
C MET A 40 -16.25 -0.13 2.48
N ILE A 41 -16.31 -1.45 2.28
CA ILE A 41 -15.56 -2.40 3.12
C ILE A 41 -14.07 -2.09 3.07
N THR A 42 -13.53 -1.90 1.86
CA THR A 42 -12.12 -1.56 1.66
C THR A 42 -11.74 -0.26 2.37
N ALA A 43 -12.60 0.77 2.31
CA ALA A 43 -12.38 2.03 3.00
C ALA A 43 -12.44 1.88 4.53
N PHE A 44 -13.49 1.24 5.04
CA PHE A 44 -13.70 1.09 6.47
C PHE A 44 -12.70 0.15 7.14
N TYR A 45 -12.04 -0.74 6.40
CA TYR A 45 -10.97 -1.59 6.90
C TYR A 45 -9.84 -0.80 7.58
N PHE A 46 -9.52 0.40 7.10
CA PHE A 46 -8.47 1.23 7.69
C PHE A 46 -8.80 1.73 9.10
N ILE A 47 -10.07 1.82 9.48
CA ILE A 47 -10.49 2.30 10.82
C ILE A 47 -10.06 1.34 11.92
N PRO A 48 -10.49 0.06 11.94
CA PRO A 48 -10.03 -0.87 12.97
C PRO A 48 -8.51 -1.08 12.93
N VAL A 49 -7.89 -1.09 11.75
CA VAL A 49 -6.42 -1.18 11.63
C VAL A 49 -5.74 -0.02 12.35
N ALA A 50 -6.21 1.21 12.17
CA ALA A 50 -5.64 2.39 12.85
C ALA A 50 -5.84 2.33 14.37
N ILE A 51 -7.00 1.90 14.83
CA ILE A 51 -7.29 1.74 16.27
C ILE A 51 -6.41 0.63 16.87
N LEU A 52 -6.38 -0.53 16.24
CA LEU A 52 -5.61 -1.69 16.70
C LEU A 52 -4.10 -1.42 16.69
N ALA A 53 -3.60 -0.61 15.74
CA ALA A 53 -2.18 -0.24 15.65
C ALA A 53 -1.65 0.37 16.96
N ILE A 54 -2.47 1.13 17.68
CA ILE A 54 -2.08 1.75 18.96
C ILE A 54 -1.82 0.68 20.03
N PHE A 55 -2.68 -0.34 20.11
CA PHE A 55 -2.58 -1.40 21.11
C PHE A 55 -1.50 -2.41 20.74
N ILE A 56 -1.49 -2.83 19.48
CA ILE A 56 -0.50 -3.79 18.95
C ILE A 56 0.90 -3.19 18.97
N GLY A 57 1.07 -1.89 18.64
CA GLY A 57 2.35 -1.21 18.73
C GLY A 57 2.95 -1.26 20.14
N ARG A 58 2.14 -0.95 21.17
CA ARG A 58 2.56 -1.07 22.58
C ARG A 58 2.89 -2.52 22.96
N GLY A 59 2.15 -3.48 22.41
CA GLY A 59 2.42 -4.90 22.61
C GLY A 59 3.76 -5.32 22.01
N LEU A 60 4.04 -4.89 20.79
CA LEU A 60 5.31 -5.15 20.08
C LEU A 60 6.54 -4.53 20.75
N ASP A 61 6.35 -3.45 21.54
CA ASP A 61 7.43 -2.87 22.32
C ASP A 61 7.76 -3.67 23.59
N LYS A 62 6.78 -4.41 24.11
CA LYS A 62 6.88 -5.10 25.40
C LYS A 62 7.11 -6.61 25.25
N TYR A 63 6.60 -7.21 24.21
CA TYR A 63 6.60 -8.66 24.00
C TYR A 63 7.33 -9.04 22.72
N SER A 64 7.54 -10.37 22.53
CA SER A 64 8.20 -10.95 21.35
C SER A 64 7.46 -10.60 20.04
N VAL A 65 8.16 -9.99 19.09
CA VAL A 65 7.65 -9.69 17.75
C VAL A 65 7.30 -10.99 17.01
N LYS A 66 8.14 -12.01 17.15
CA LYS A 66 7.90 -13.35 16.58
C LYS A 66 6.56 -13.92 17.02
N ASN A 67 6.27 -13.88 18.33
CA ASN A 67 5.01 -14.42 18.85
C ASN A 67 3.80 -13.63 18.32
N PHE A 68 3.91 -12.29 18.23
CA PHE A 68 2.86 -11.47 17.61
C PHE A 68 2.63 -11.85 16.14
N MET A 69 3.70 -12.01 15.36
CA MET A 69 3.60 -12.41 13.97
C MET A 69 3.00 -13.82 13.80
N MET A 70 3.36 -14.76 14.66
CA MET A 70 2.80 -16.13 14.64
C MET A 70 1.30 -16.14 14.95
N ILE A 71 0.90 -15.48 16.06
CA ILE A 71 -0.52 -15.38 16.45
C ILE A 71 -1.29 -14.64 15.37
N GLY A 72 -0.74 -13.54 14.85
CA GLY A 72 -1.31 -12.77 13.75
C GLY A 72 -1.51 -13.62 12.49
N SER A 73 -0.55 -14.47 12.13
CA SER A 73 -0.67 -15.38 10.99
C SER A 73 -1.81 -16.39 11.16
N ILE A 74 -1.98 -16.94 12.35
CA ILE A 74 -3.09 -17.88 12.65
C ILE A 74 -4.43 -17.15 12.55
N ILE A 75 -4.55 -15.97 13.16
CA ILE A 75 -5.78 -15.16 13.11
C ILE A 75 -6.09 -14.77 11.67
N TYR A 76 -5.09 -14.34 10.91
CA TYR A 76 -5.24 -13.96 9.50
C TYR A 76 -5.69 -15.13 8.63
N ALA A 77 -5.10 -16.32 8.82
CA ALA A 77 -5.50 -17.53 8.13
C ALA A 77 -6.93 -17.97 8.49
N VAL A 78 -7.32 -17.89 9.76
CA VAL A 78 -8.71 -18.13 10.19
C VAL A 78 -9.66 -17.14 9.52
N GLY A 79 -9.29 -15.86 9.43
CA GLY A 79 -10.07 -14.84 8.71
C GLY A 79 -10.25 -15.17 7.23
N LEU A 80 -9.16 -15.51 6.54
CA LEU A 80 -9.19 -15.92 5.13
C LEU A 80 -10.04 -17.18 4.92
N PHE A 81 -9.87 -18.19 5.78
CA PHE A 81 -10.68 -19.40 5.72
C PHE A 81 -12.17 -19.11 5.96
N SER A 82 -12.47 -18.21 6.91
CA SER A 82 -13.86 -17.81 7.19
C SER A 82 -14.53 -17.10 6.01
N LEU A 83 -13.75 -16.41 5.14
CA LEU A 83 -14.29 -15.81 3.92
C LEU A 83 -14.85 -16.84 2.94
N SER A 84 -14.40 -18.09 2.97
CA SER A 84 -14.96 -19.15 2.10
C SER A 84 -16.42 -19.52 2.44
N PHE A 85 -16.90 -19.15 3.62
CA PHE A 85 -18.26 -19.46 4.11
C PHE A 85 -19.21 -18.27 4.09
N ILE A 86 -18.79 -17.11 3.59
CA ILE A 86 -19.67 -15.92 3.57
C ILE A 86 -20.84 -16.12 2.61
N ASN A 87 -22.04 -15.65 3.06
CA ASN A 87 -23.27 -15.70 2.30
C ASN A 87 -23.99 -14.34 2.26
N SER A 88 -23.40 -13.30 2.85
CA SER A 88 -24.00 -11.97 2.90
C SER A 88 -22.94 -10.88 3.01
N TYR A 89 -23.34 -9.65 2.63
CA TYR A 89 -22.53 -8.45 2.83
C TYR A 89 -22.05 -8.30 4.28
N TRP A 90 -22.94 -8.49 5.26
CA TRP A 90 -22.59 -8.31 6.66
C TRP A 90 -21.60 -9.34 7.20
N SER A 91 -21.64 -10.59 6.71
CA SER A 91 -20.62 -11.59 7.07
C SER A 91 -19.24 -11.20 6.53
N LEU A 92 -19.18 -10.66 5.31
CA LEU A 92 -17.93 -10.13 4.75
C LEU A 92 -17.42 -8.94 5.59
N VAL A 93 -18.27 -7.96 5.91
CA VAL A 93 -17.93 -6.81 6.76
C VAL A 93 -17.35 -7.25 8.10
N MET A 94 -18.03 -8.17 8.78
CA MET A 94 -17.57 -8.64 10.10
C MET A 94 -16.21 -9.29 10.05
N ILE A 95 -15.95 -10.17 9.09
CA ILE A 95 -14.67 -10.85 8.96
C ILE A 95 -13.56 -9.86 8.58
N TYR A 96 -13.82 -8.97 7.62
CA TYR A 96 -12.84 -7.99 7.16
C TYR A 96 -12.43 -7.00 8.25
N LEU A 97 -13.42 -6.42 8.95
CA LEU A 97 -13.18 -5.35 9.92
C LEU A 97 -12.75 -5.87 11.31
N THR A 98 -12.86 -7.17 11.58
CA THR A 98 -12.44 -7.73 12.86
C THR A 98 -11.26 -8.68 12.71
N ILE A 99 -11.49 -9.90 12.22
CA ILE A 99 -10.49 -10.97 12.21
C ILE A 99 -9.32 -10.63 11.29
N LEU A 100 -9.61 -10.19 10.04
CA LEU A 100 -8.56 -9.87 9.08
C LEU A 100 -7.81 -8.59 9.46
N ALA A 101 -8.49 -7.58 9.99
CA ALA A 101 -7.85 -6.37 10.49
C ALA A 101 -6.89 -6.68 11.65
N LEU A 102 -7.31 -7.50 12.61
CA LEU A 102 -6.46 -7.91 13.72
C LEU A 102 -5.26 -8.75 13.26
N GLY A 103 -5.50 -9.78 12.44
CA GLY A 103 -4.42 -10.65 11.94
C GLY A 103 -3.40 -9.88 11.12
N SER A 104 -3.86 -9.01 10.21
CA SER A 104 -2.99 -8.23 9.33
C SER A 104 -2.09 -7.24 10.08
N ILE A 105 -2.60 -6.55 11.09
CA ILE A 105 -1.81 -5.58 11.87
C ILE A 105 -0.81 -6.28 12.79
N MET A 106 -1.15 -7.48 13.31
CA MET A 106 -0.25 -8.26 14.17
C MET A 106 0.92 -8.87 13.42
N MET A 107 0.74 -9.29 12.16
CA MET A 107 1.84 -9.93 11.40
C MET A 107 2.47 -9.01 10.35
N GLY A 108 1.74 -8.01 9.83
CA GLY A 108 2.13 -7.19 8.68
C GLY A 108 3.04 -6.01 9.02
N ASN A 109 2.79 -4.89 8.37
CA ASN A 109 3.69 -3.73 8.29
C ASN A 109 4.26 -3.26 9.64
N LEU A 110 3.42 -3.18 10.68
CA LEU A 110 3.87 -2.72 12.00
C LEU A 110 4.86 -3.70 12.65
N ALA A 111 4.57 -5.01 12.60
CA ALA A 111 5.44 -6.05 13.14
C ALA A 111 6.72 -6.20 12.30
N VAL A 112 6.61 -6.13 10.98
CA VAL A 112 7.77 -6.16 10.07
C VAL A 112 8.68 -4.96 10.30
N ALA A 113 8.12 -3.76 10.45
CA ALA A 113 8.91 -2.56 10.76
C ALA A 113 9.63 -2.69 12.10
N LYS A 114 8.96 -3.21 13.13
CA LYS A 114 9.58 -3.46 14.45
C LYS A 114 10.68 -4.50 14.37
N LEU A 115 10.44 -5.63 13.69
CA LEU A 115 11.44 -6.68 13.49
C LEU A 115 12.69 -6.12 12.81
N ILE A 116 12.53 -5.35 11.73
CA ILE A 116 13.65 -4.75 11.01
C ILE A 116 14.39 -3.74 11.89
N SER A 117 13.70 -2.93 12.67
CA SER A 117 14.33 -1.96 13.58
C SER A 117 15.12 -2.62 14.72
N ASN A 118 14.77 -3.84 15.10
CA ASN A 118 15.55 -4.62 16.07
C ASN A 118 16.89 -5.10 15.49
N TRP A 119 16.96 -5.36 14.18
CA TRP A 119 18.15 -5.91 13.51
C TRP A 119 19.02 -4.83 12.82
N PHE A 120 18.43 -3.74 12.40
CA PHE A 120 19.10 -2.69 11.63
C PHE A 120 18.95 -1.33 12.32
N ASP A 121 20.01 -0.54 12.23
CA ASP A 121 20.05 0.85 12.71
C ASP A 121 20.42 1.77 11.54
N LYS A 122 21.68 1.75 11.09
CA LYS A 122 22.17 2.56 9.98
C LYS A 122 21.50 2.21 8.63
N ASN A 123 21.27 0.90 8.39
CA ASN A 123 20.68 0.39 7.16
C ASN A 123 19.17 0.11 7.28
N ALA A 124 18.51 0.53 8.37
CA ALA A 124 17.08 0.28 8.60
C ALA A 124 16.19 0.75 7.44
N GLY A 125 16.47 1.92 6.88
CA GLY A 125 15.72 2.45 5.74
C GLY A 125 15.81 1.58 4.48
N ARG A 126 17.03 1.05 4.17
CA ARG A 126 17.22 0.13 3.04
C ARG A 126 16.51 -1.21 3.29
N ALA A 127 16.62 -1.74 4.50
CA ALA A 127 16.00 -3.00 4.89
C ALA A 127 14.46 -2.92 4.83
N LEU A 128 13.87 -1.83 5.32
CA LEU A 128 12.44 -1.53 5.21
C LEU A 128 12.01 -1.36 3.74
N GLY A 129 12.83 -0.68 2.93
CA GLY A 129 12.58 -0.52 1.50
C GLY A 129 12.53 -1.86 0.77
N ILE A 130 13.45 -2.79 1.05
CA ILE A 130 13.45 -4.13 0.46
C ILE A 130 12.21 -4.93 0.92
N ALA A 131 11.85 -4.89 2.21
CA ALA A 131 10.64 -5.54 2.69
C ALA A 131 9.38 -4.99 2.00
N ALA A 132 9.30 -3.68 1.80
CA ALA A 132 8.19 -3.02 1.13
C ALA A 132 8.10 -3.32 -0.40
N ILE A 133 9.15 -3.89 -1.03
CA ILE A 133 9.05 -4.42 -2.39
C ILE A 133 7.99 -5.52 -2.45
N GLY A 134 7.83 -6.32 -1.38
CA GLY A 134 6.80 -7.35 -1.29
C GLY A 134 5.40 -6.81 -1.58
N ILE A 135 5.07 -5.63 -1.06
CA ILE A 135 3.78 -4.95 -1.30
C ILE A 135 3.55 -4.72 -2.81
N SER A 136 4.53 -4.12 -3.50
CA SER A 136 4.38 -3.78 -4.92
C SER A 136 4.43 -5.01 -5.82
N PHE A 137 5.27 -5.97 -5.46
CA PHE A 137 5.40 -7.22 -6.21
C PHE A 137 4.13 -8.07 -6.11
N SER A 138 3.43 -8.05 -4.96
CA SER A 138 2.13 -8.72 -4.83
C SER A 138 1.08 -8.12 -5.76
N GLY A 139 1.08 -6.80 -5.98
CA GLY A 139 0.18 -6.14 -6.92
C GLY A 139 0.40 -6.51 -8.38
N VAL A 140 1.62 -6.90 -8.74
CA VAL A 140 1.92 -7.41 -10.09
C VAL A 140 1.54 -8.88 -10.23
N VAL A 141 1.96 -9.72 -9.29
CA VAL A 141 1.87 -11.18 -9.41
C VAL A 141 0.48 -11.71 -9.06
N LEU A 142 -0.09 -11.24 -7.95
CA LEU A 142 -1.31 -11.89 -7.43
C LEU A 142 -2.53 -11.71 -8.34
N PRO A 143 -2.84 -10.54 -8.92
CA PRO A 143 -3.96 -10.45 -9.85
C PRO A 143 -3.83 -11.45 -11.01
N LEU A 144 -2.64 -11.60 -11.59
CA LEU A 144 -2.39 -12.51 -12.72
C LEU A 144 -2.51 -13.99 -12.35
N VAL A 145 -2.22 -14.36 -11.10
CA VAL A 145 -2.34 -15.73 -10.59
C VAL A 145 -3.76 -16.01 -10.10
N VAL A 146 -4.37 -15.05 -9.44
CA VAL A 146 -5.68 -15.19 -8.80
C VAL A 146 -6.81 -15.28 -9.83
N ASP A 147 -6.77 -14.48 -10.90
CA ASP A 147 -7.82 -14.50 -11.93
C ASP A 147 -8.05 -15.89 -12.54
N PRO A 148 -7.03 -16.57 -13.13
CA PRO A 148 -7.25 -17.93 -13.63
C PRO A 148 -7.58 -18.93 -12.53
N LEU A 149 -7.10 -18.73 -11.30
CA LEU A 149 -7.42 -19.59 -10.19
C LEU A 149 -8.89 -19.47 -9.76
N LEU A 150 -9.46 -18.26 -9.82
CA LEU A 150 -10.89 -18.03 -9.56
C LEU A 150 -11.77 -18.79 -10.56
N ASP A 151 -11.42 -18.78 -11.83
CA ASP A 151 -12.14 -19.52 -12.87
C ASP A 151 -11.99 -21.04 -12.71
N LEU A 152 -10.83 -21.52 -12.23
CA LEU A 152 -10.52 -22.95 -12.10
C LEU A 152 -11.18 -23.59 -10.88
N VAL A 153 -11.10 -22.98 -9.72
CA VAL A 153 -11.52 -23.60 -8.44
C VAL A 153 -12.65 -22.84 -7.73
N GLY A 154 -13.04 -21.69 -8.22
CA GLY A 154 -14.04 -20.81 -7.61
C GLY A 154 -13.47 -19.97 -6.44
N TRP A 155 -14.09 -18.83 -6.18
CA TRP A 155 -13.59 -17.84 -5.23
C TRP A 155 -13.51 -18.33 -3.77
N ARG A 156 -14.43 -19.20 -3.35
CA ARG A 156 -14.40 -19.78 -2.00
C ARG A 156 -13.13 -20.62 -1.78
N ASN A 157 -12.79 -21.47 -2.74
CA ASN A 157 -11.59 -22.30 -2.65
C ASN A 157 -10.30 -21.48 -2.76
N VAL A 158 -10.29 -20.35 -3.47
CA VAL A 158 -9.13 -19.45 -3.48
C VAL A 158 -8.86 -18.89 -2.10
N TYR A 159 -9.87 -18.51 -1.32
CA TYR A 159 -9.68 -18.10 0.08
C TYR A 159 -9.16 -19.25 0.97
N VAL A 160 -9.58 -20.49 0.73
CA VAL A 160 -9.01 -21.68 1.41
C VAL A 160 -7.53 -21.83 1.07
N ILE A 161 -7.16 -21.69 -0.22
CA ILE A 161 -5.77 -21.73 -0.67
C ILE A 161 -4.95 -20.61 -0.01
N PHE A 162 -5.46 -19.39 0.06
CA PHE A 162 -4.80 -18.28 0.75
C PHE A 162 -4.57 -18.60 2.23
N ALA A 163 -5.56 -19.14 2.93
CA ALA A 163 -5.42 -19.57 4.30
C ALA A 163 -4.34 -20.68 4.46
N ALA A 164 -4.32 -21.65 3.55
CA ALA A 164 -3.31 -22.71 3.52
C ALA A 164 -1.90 -22.16 3.28
N VAL A 165 -1.72 -21.20 2.37
CA VAL A 165 -0.42 -20.53 2.15
C VAL A 165 0.07 -19.84 3.42
N VAL A 166 -0.82 -19.15 4.13
CA VAL A 166 -0.44 -18.51 5.40
C VAL A 166 -0.05 -19.53 6.46
N LEU A 167 -0.80 -20.61 6.62
CA LEU A 167 -0.55 -21.62 7.65
C LEU A 167 0.66 -22.52 7.33
N PHE A 168 0.85 -22.91 6.07
CA PHE A 168 1.86 -23.90 5.70
C PHE A 168 3.13 -23.31 5.10
N ILE A 169 3.13 -22.03 4.72
CA ILE A 169 4.32 -21.35 4.17
C ILE A 169 4.75 -20.20 5.09
N ILE A 170 3.85 -19.22 5.35
CA ILE A 170 4.21 -18.00 6.06
C ILE A 170 4.42 -18.26 7.56
N LEU A 171 3.53 -18.99 8.20
CA LEU A 171 3.68 -19.31 9.64
C LEU A 171 4.95 -20.14 9.93
N PRO A 172 5.29 -21.22 9.19
CA PRO A 172 6.58 -21.88 9.34
C PRO A 172 7.78 -20.97 9.03
N LEU A 173 7.70 -20.12 8.00
CA LEU A 173 8.75 -19.16 7.70
C LEU A 173 9.00 -18.22 8.91
N ILE A 174 7.94 -17.71 9.53
CA ILE A 174 8.06 -16.90 10.75
C ILE A 174 8.63 -17.73 11.90
N PHE A 175 8.12 -18.94 12.11
CA PHE A 175 8.53 -19.80 13.20
C PHE A 175 10.02 -20.15 13.15
N PHE A 176 10.54 -20.55 11.99
CA PHE A 176 11.92 -21.00 11.86
C PHE A 176 12.93 -19.88 11.61
N VAL A 177 12.52 -18.78 10.94
CA VAL A 177 13.46 -17.75 10.50
C VAL A 177 13.45 -16.51 11.39
N VAL A 178 12.29 -16.12 11.97
CA VAL A 178 12.22 -14.88 12.75
C VAL A 178 12.90 -15.05 14.10
N ILE A 179 13.82 -14.14 14.39
CA ILE A 179 14.52 -13.97 15.66
C ILE A 179 14.35 -12.51 16.09
N ASP A 180 13.85 -12.29 17.30
CA ASP A 180 13.48 -10.97 17.78
C ASP A 180 14.66 -10.01 17.96
N ASP A 181 15.76 -10.50 18.56
CA ASP A 181 16.94 -9.69 18.88
C ASP A 181 18.21 -10.38 18.36
N PRO A 182 19.06 -9.68 17.59
CA PRO A 182 20.34 -10.22 17.13
C PRO A 182 21.27 -10.66 18.28
N LYS A 183 21.12 -10.10 19.46
CA LYS A 183 21.92 -10.50 20.63
C LYS A 183 21.70 -11.95 21.04
N THR A 184 20.51 -12.49 20.84
CA THR A 184 20.19 -13.89 21.19
C THR A 184 20.97 -14.92 20.37
N VAL A 185 21.52 -14.50 19.22
CA VAL A 185 22.36 -15.30 18.31
C VAL A 185 23.79 -14.75 18.21
N ASN A 186 24.24 -14.01 19.22
CA ASN A 186 25.58 -13.40 19.30
C ASN A 186 25.92 -12.47 18.11
N GLN A 187 24.90 -11.81 17.57
CA GLN A 187 25.05 -10.80 16.51
C GLN A 187 24.79 -9.39 17.05
N VAL A 188 25.26 -8.39 16.34
CA VAL A 188 25.02 -6.97 16.62
C VAL A 188 24.19 -6.36 15.50
N LYS A 189 23.51 -5.25 15.80
CA LYS A 189 22.75 -4.52 14.79
C LYS A 189 23.66 -4.13 13.62
N ASP A 190 23.13 -4.24 12.41
CA ASP A 190 23.86 -4.01 11.13
C ASP A 190 25.12 -4.90 10.93
N GLY A 191 25.40 -5.86 11.82
CA GLY A 191 26.62 -6.68 11.79
C GLY A 191 27.91 -5.90 12.10
N ILE A 192 27.83 -4.67 12.59
CA ILE A 192 28.97 -3.79 12.82
C ILE A 192 28.96 -3.33 14.30
N LYS A 193 30.08 -3.55 15.01
CA LYS A 193 30.31 -2.92 16.32
C LYS A 193 30.59 -1.42 16.08
N ARG A 194 29.78 -0.55 16.66
CA ARG A 194 30.02 0.90 16.62
C ARG A 194 31.03 1.30 17.69
N ASP A 195 32.08 2.02 17.27
CA ASP A 195 32.77 2.95 18.16
C ASP A 195 31.89 4.22 18.25
N ILE A 196 31.42 4.50 19.44
CA ILE A 196 30.61 5.70 19.73
C ILE A 196 31.55 6.94 19.65
N LYS A 197 31.66 7.53 18.45
CA LYS A 197 32.13 8.91 18.36
C LYS A 197 30.90 9.80 18.47
N GLU A 198 30.89 10.62 19.51
CA GLU A 198 29.95 11.73 19.66
C GLU A 198 30.19 12.74 18.52
N GLU A 199 29.48 12.56 17.39
CA GLU A 199 29.31 13.66 16.45
C GLU A 199 28.28 14.61 17.04
N SER A 200 28.60 15.92 17.02
CA SER A 200 27.72 17.01 17.47
C SER A 200 26.33 16.82 16.86
N LEU A 201 25.34 16.50 17.72
CA LEU A 201 23.97 16.22 17.31
C LEU A 201 23.35 17.46 16.64
N PRO A 202 22.82 17.36 15.40
CA PRO A 202 22.06 18.44 14.79
C PRO A 202 20.89 18.82 15.69
N GLN A 203 20.53 20.10 15.70
CA GLN A 203 19.49 20.64 16.57
C GLN A 203 18.15 19.91 16.38
N GLU A 204 17.67 19.29 17.44
CA GLU A 204 16.38 18.57 17.43
C GLU A 204 15.22 19.57 17.42
N MET A 205 14.41 19.55 16.36
CA MET A 205 13.23 20.41 16.25
C MET A 205 12.09 19.89 17.11
N ASN A 206 11.42 20.76 17.84
CA ASN A 206 10.20 20.43 18.56
C ASN A 206 9.02 20.22 17.59
N SER A 207 7.99 19.48 18.04
CA SER A 207 6.77 19.26 17.23
C SER A 207 6.10 20.58 16.83
N LYS A 208 6.10 21.59 17.72
CA LYS A 208 5.57 22.91 17.42
C LYS A 208 6.35 23.63 16.32
N ASP A 209 7.66 23.49 16.31
CA ASP A 209 8.52 24.10 15.29
C ASP A 209 8.29 23.48 13.92
N LEU A 210 8.10 22.16 13.84
CA LEU A 210 7.74 21.47 12.59
C LEU A 210 6.39 21.94 12.07
N LEU A 211 5.37 21.99 12.94
CA LEU A 211 4.01 22.42 12.58
C LEU A 211 3.93 23.90 12.19
N SER A 212 4.86 24.76 12.67
CA SER A 212 4.94 26.17 12.28
C SER A 212 5.50 26.40 10.88
N LYS A 213 6.19 25.41 10.29
CA LYS A 213 6.81 25.54 8.97
C LYS A 213 5.80 25.29 7.84
N LYS A 214 5.62 26.26 6.95
CA LYS A 214 4.75 26.11 5.77
C LYS A 214 5.10 24.88 4.95
N VAL A 215 6.38 24.58 4.77
CA VAL A 215 6.86 23.44 3.98
C VAL A 215 6.37 22.09 4.53
N PHE A 216 6.18 21.96 5.85
CA PHE A 216 5.63 20.76 6.46
C PHE A 216 4.20 20.49 5.96
N TRP A 217 3.34 21.50 5.97
CA TRP A 217 1.96 21.38 5.52
C TRP A 217 1.86 21.17 4.01
N VAL A 218 2.68 21.86 3.24
CA VAL A 218 2.74 21.69 1.78
C VAL A 218 3.08 20.26 1.41
N ILE A 219 4.14 19.68 2.00
CA ILE A 219 4.52 18.27 1.77
C ILE A 219 3.38 17.35 2.22
N SER A 220 2.90 17.50 3.46
CA SER A 220 1.86 16.64 4.03
C SER A 220 0.60 16.62 3.17
N LEU A 221 0.10 17.78 2.76
CA LEU A 221 -1.14 17.90 1.98
C LEU A 221 -0.94 17.46 0.53
N ALA A 222 0.18 17.77 -0.12
CA ALA A 222 0.46 17.31 -1.48
C ALA A 222 0.40 15.78 -1.56
N PHE A 223 1.10 15.09 -0.67
CA PHE A 223 1.10 13.62 -0.66
C PHE A 223 -0.21 13.04 -0.12
N ALA A 224 -0.91 13.72 0.77
CA ALA A 224 -2.24 13.32 1.22
C ALA A 224 -3.26 13.29 0.07
N PHE A 225 -3.30 14.33 -0.76
CA PHE A 225 -4.14 14.38 -1.96
C PHE A 225 -3.69 13.38 -3.03
N GLN A 226 -2.38 13.14 -3.17
CA GLN A 226 -1.87 12.10 -4.06
C GLN A 226 -2.36 10.72 -3.63
N PHE A 227 -2.25 10.36 -2.36
CA PHE A 227 -2.72 9.08 -1.83
C PHE A 227 -4.24 8.94 -1.88
N LEU A 228 -5.00 10.01 -1.60
CA LEU A 228 -6.45 10.04 -1.73
C LEU A 228 -6.87 9.69 -3.16
N SER A 229 -6.31 10.39 -4.13
CA SER A 229 -6.57 10.18 -5.54
C SER A 229 -6.17 8.77 -6.00
N MET A 230 -5.00 8.29 -5.59
CA MET A 230 -4.51 6.95 -5.89
C MET A 230 -5.47 5.86 -5.41
N MET A 231 -5.84 5.91 -4.13
CA MET A 231 -6.67 4.89 -3.50
C MET A 231 -8.09 4.88 -4.03
N GLY A 232 -8.64 6.07 -4.35
CA GLY A 232 -9.96 6.20 -4.97
C GLY A 232 -10.06 5.60 -6.36
N VAL A 233 -8.93 5.44 -7.06
CA VAL A 233 -8.91 4.84 -8.41
C VAL A 233 -8.50 3.38 -8.37
N ILE A 234 -7.40 3.04 -7.69
CA ILE A 234 -6.80 1.71 -7.79
C ILE A 234 -7.72 0.59 -7.28
N ALA A 235 -8.54 0.86 -6.27
CA ALA A 235 -9.48 -0.11 -5.72
C ALA A 235 -10.59 -0.48 -6.70
N PHE A 236 -10.95 0.42 -7.62
CA PHE A 236 -12.03 0.23 -8.59
C PHE A 236 -11.54 -0.02 -10.02
N LEU A 237 -10.23 0.04 -10.24
CA LEU A 237 -9.65 -0.06 -11.58
C LEU A 237 -10.03 -1.36 -12.32
N PRO A 238 -9.99 -2.56 -11.70
CA PRO A 238 -10.37 -3.79 -12.39
C PRO A 238 -11.82 -3.79 -12.87
N ILE A 239 -12.75 -3.43 -11.99
CA ILE A 239 -14.17 -3.46 -12.33
C ILE A 239 -14.54 -2.35 -13.34
N HIS A 240 -13.88 -1.19 -13.26
CA HIS A 240 -14.03 -0.14 -14.28
C HIS A 240 -13.53 -0.63 -15.64
N ALA A 241 -12.37 -1.25 -15.70
CA ALA A 241 -11.79 -1.79 -16.93
C ALA A 241 -12.70 -2.87 -17.55
N SER A 242 -13.28 -3.76 -16.74
CA SER A 242 -14.28 -4.73 -17.20
C SER A 242 -15.51 -4.03 -17.79
N LYS A 243 -16.07 -3.00 -17.14
CA LYS A 243 -17.19 -2.21 -17.68
C LYS A 243 -16.85 -1.45 -18.96
N MET A 244 -15.58 -1.18 -19.23
CA MET A 244 -15.10 -0.60 -20.48
C MET A 244 -14.91 -1.64 -21.60
N GLY A 245 -15.23 -2.92 -21.35
CA GLY A 245 -15.17 -4.00 -22.32
C GLY A 245 -13.83 -4.71 -22.42
N LEU A 246 -12.94 -4.56 -21.43
CA LEU A 246 -11.66 -5.26 -21.39
C LEU A 246 -11.80 -6.68 -20.76
N ASP A 247 -12.75 -7.47 -21.27
CA ASP A 247 -13.06 -8.81 -20.75
C ASP A 247 -12.43 -9.95 -21.56
N GLU A 248 -11.75 -9.64 -22.68
CA GLU A 248 -11.07 -10.67 -23.47
C GLU A 248 -10.00 -11.38 -22.66
N ILE A 249 -9.85 -12.68 -22.90
CA ILE A 249 -8.83 -13.50 -22.25
C ILE A 249 -7.57 -13.51 -23.11
N TRP A 250 -6.47 -13.08 -22.52
CA TRP A 250 -5.14 -13.16 -23.11
C TRP A 250 -4.32 -14.29 -22.48
N ASN A 251 -3.50 -14.96 -23.27
CA ASN A 251 -2.54 -15.93 -22.75
C ASN A 251 -1.24 -15.20 -22.38
N ILE A 252 -1.03 -14.97 -21.07
CA ILE A 252 0.15 -14.30 -20.54
C ILE A 252 1.02 -15.32 -19.83
N LEU A 253 2.20 -15.58 -20.36
CA LEU A 253 3.16 -16.56 -19.81
C LEU A 253 2.55 -17.96 -19.60
N GLY A 254 1.56 -18.36 -20.43
CA GLY A 254 0.88 -19.65 -20.33
C GLY A 254 -0.39 -19.63 -19.44
N PHE A 255 -0.73 -18.50 -18.85
CA PHE A 255 -1.93 -18.34 -18.01
C PHE A 255 -3.03 -17.57 -18.77
N PRO A 256 -4.28 -18.04 -18.74
CA PRO A 256 -5.42 -17.29 -19.29
C PRO A 256 -5.79 -16.16 -18.33
N VAL A 257 -5.52 -14.92 -18.72
CA VAL A 257 -5.74 -13.72 -17.90
C VAL A 257 -6.66 -12.75 -18.63
N LYS A 258 -7.67 -12.22 -17.95
CA LYS A 258 -8.56 -11.20 -18.49
C LYS A 258 -7.84 -9.85 -18.65
N GLN A 259 -8.14 -9.12 -19.69
CA GLN A 259 -7.49 -7.83 -20.01
C GLN A 259 -7.58 -6.81 -18.86
N TYR A 260 -8.72 -6.74 -18.15
CA TYR A 260 -8.87 -5.82 -17.02
C TYR A 260 -7.95 -6.17 -15.84
N VAL A 261 -7.65 -7.46 -15.64
CA VAL A 261 -6.69 -7.91 -14.62
C VAL A 261 -5.26 -7.57 -15.05
N PHE A 262 -4.97 -7.73 -16.33
CA PHE A 262 -3.68 -7.32 -16.88
C PHE A 262 -3.45 -5.80 -16.74
N ALA A 263 -4.46 -4.96 -17.02
CA ALA A 263 -4.39 -3.51 -16.82
C ALA A 263 -4.06 -3.17 -15.36
N TYR A 264 -4.69 -3.86 -14.42
CA TYR A 264 -4.46 -3.68 -12.98
C TYR A 264 -3.03 -4.07 -12.57
N ALA A 265 -2.55 -5.23 -13.04
CA ALA A 265 -1.18 -5.67 -12.82
C ALA A 265 -0.15 -4.72 -13.47
N LEU A 266 -0.47 -4.16 -14.64
CA LEU A 266 0.37 -3.18 -15.34
C LEU A 266 0.47 -1.86 -14.57
N ALA A 267 -0.62 -1.42 -13.93
CA ALA A 267 -0.57 -0.27 -13.01
C ALA A 267 0.35 -0.54 -11.82
N ALA A 268 0.28 -1.74 -11.21
CA ALA A 268 1.18 -2.13 -10.13
C ALA A 268 2.64 -2.22 -10.59
N PHE A 269 2.90 -2.74 -11.80
CA PHE A 269 4.22 -2.79 -12.41
C PHE A 269 4.79 -1.38 -12.65
N GLY A 270 3.96 -0.47 -13.20
CA GLY A 270 4.30 0.96 -13.29
C GLY A 270 4.69 1.52 -11.93
N GLY A 271 3.99 1.11 -10.85
CA GLY A 271 4.31 1.51 -9.47
C GLY A 271 5.68 1.02 -8.99
N VAL A 272 6.13 -0.16 -9.40
CA VAL A 272 7.50 -0.64 -9.13
C VAL A 272 8.52 0.22 -9.87
N LEU A 273 8.31 0.45 -11.17
CA LEU A 273 9.19 1.29 -11.98
C LEU A 273 9.24 2.73 -11.46
N GLY A 274 8.11 3.29 -11.07
CA GLY A 274 8.01 4.63 -10.51
C GLY A 274 8.89 4.81 -9.27
N LYS A 275 8.91 3.83 -8.34
CA LYS A 275 9.79 3.87 -7.17
C LYS A 275 11.26 3.98 -7.55
N LEU A 276 11.69 3.23 -8.56
CA LEU A 276 13.09 3.21 -9.01
C LEU A 276 13.46 4.51 -9.73
N ILE A 277 12.64 4.92 -10.70
CA ILE A 277 12.89 6.11 -11.54
C ILE A 277 12.89 7.38 -10.67
N PHE A 278 11.85 7.57 -9.86
CA PHE A 278 11.73 8.79 -9.05
C PHE A 278 12.65 8.80 -7.85
N GLY A 279 13.03 7.62 -7.32
CA GLY A 279 14.12 7.52 -6.34
C GLY A 279 15.43 8.09 -6.91
N TYR A 280 15.78 7.73 -8.14
CA TYR A 280 16.95 8.26 -8.82
C TYR A 280 16.81 9.76 -9.18
N LEU A 281 15.65 10.18 -9.68
CA LEU A 281 15.42 11.59 -10.04
C LEU A 281 15.51 12.53 -8.82
N MET A 282 15.18 12.04 -7.63
CA MET A 282 15.37 12.82 -6.40
C MET A 282 16.82 13.17 -6.15
N ASP A 283 17.78 12.35 -6.55
CA ASP A 283 19.19 12.65 -6.36
C ASP A 283 19.70 13.72 -7.34
N LEU A 284 19.04 13.87 -8.49
CA LEU A 284 19.44 14.77 -9.58
C LEU A 284 18.76 16.15 -9.54
N MET A 285 17.56 16.26 -8.96
CA MET A 285 16.70 17.43 -9.07
C MET A 285 16.25 17.92 -7.70
N ARG A 286 15.72 19.16 -7.61
CA ARG A 286 15.00 19.67 -6.44
C ARG A 286 13.74 18.85 -6.21
N ALA A 287 13.40 18.56 -4.95
CA ALA A 287 12.30 17.67 -4.59
C ALA A 287 10.92 18.04 -5.19
N ALA A 288 10.67 19.32 -5.43
CA ALA A 288 9.46 19.78 -6.07
C ALA A 288 9.27 19.17 -7.48
N TYR A 289 10.29 19.14 -8.32
CA TYR A 289 10.15 18.70 -9.72
C TYR A 289 9.79 17.21 -9.86
N PRO A 290 10.52 16.25 -9.25
CA PRO A 290 10.14 14.85 -9.29
C PRO A 290 8.74 14.61 -8.71
N SER A 291 8.36 15.33 -7.64
CA SER A 291 7.02 15.22 -7.05
C SER A 291 5.93 15.71 -8.00
N MET A 292 6.11 16.87 -8.64
CA MET A 292 5.19 17.38 -9.65
C MET A 292 5.05 16.43 -10.84
N ILE A 293 6.15 15.92 -11.37
CA ILE A 293 6.14 14.98 -12.51
C ILE A 293 5.36 13.71 -12.14
N ALA A 294 5.66 13.10 -10.99
CA ALA A 294 4.98 11.90 -10.53
C ALA A 294 3.46 12.11 -10.36
N MET A 295 3.06 13.20 -9.71
CA MET A 295 1.65 13.54 -9.50
C MET A 295 0.94 13.87 -10.81
N SER A 296 1.63 14.52 -11.77
CA SER A 296 1.11 14.80 -13.11
C SER A 296 0.90 13.51 -13.91
N LEU A 297 1.85 12.57 -13.87
CA LEU A 297 1.67 11.25 -14.48
C LEU A 297 0.49 10.50 -13.89
N GLN A 298 0.32 10.54 -12.57
CA GLN A 298 -0.85 9.95 -11.91
C GLN A 298 -2.14 10.56 -12.42
N ALA A 299 -2.26 11.89 -12.48
CA ALA A 299 -3.43 12.60 -13.00
C ALA A 299 -3.70 12.24 -14.47
N THR A 300 -2.66 12.22 -15.32
CA THR A 300 -2.77 11.84 -16.73
C THR A 300 -3.31 10.42 -16.90
N GLY A 301 -2.81 9.46 -16.14
CA GLY A 301 -3.33 8.09 -16.16
C GLY A 301 -4.80 8.02 -15.73
N ILE A 302 -5.21 8.76 -14.70
CA ILE A 302 -6.62 8.80 -14.26
C ILE A 302 -7.53 9.36 -15.35
N PHE A 303 -7.16 10.48 -15.97
CA PHE A 303 -7.94 11.01 -17.09
C PHE A 303 -7.92 10.07 -18.29
N GLY A 304 -6.82 9.35 -18.54
CA GLY A 304 -6.76 8.30 -19.54
C GLY A 304 -7.83 7.22 -19.32
N PHE A 305 -8.01 6.73 -18.10
CA PHE A 305 -9.08 5.78 -17.75
C PHE A 305 -10.49 6.37 -17.94
N THR A 306 -10.63 7.67 -17.79
CA THR A 306 -11.93 8.34 -17.82
C THR A 306 -12.42 8.60 -19.24
N TYR A 307 -11.51 8.95 -20.15
CA TYR A 307 -11.86 9.47 -21.48
C TYR A 307 -11.61 8.48 -22.63
N PHE A 308 -10.85 7.40 -22.40
CA PHE A 308 -10.48 6.47 -23.44
C PHE A 308 -10.84 5.03 -23.06
N SER A 309 -11.62 4.38 -23.92
CA SER A 309 -11.99 2.96 -23.80
C SER A 309 -11.17 2.03 -24.69
N GLU A 310 -10.34 2.57 -25.57
CA GLU A 310 -9.50 1.78 -26.46
C GLU A 310 -8.41 1.06 -25.62
N PRO A 311 -8.31 -0.29 -25.75
CA PRO A 311 -7.46 -1.11 -24.89
C PRO A 311 -6.01 -0.64 -24.81
N SER A 312 -5.40 -0.27 -25.94
CA SER A 312 -4.00 0.17 -25.99
C SER A 312 -3.77 1.44 -25.17
N ILE A 313 -4.70 2.41 -25.26
CA ILE A 313 -4.63 3.67 -24.50
C ILE A 313 -4.91 3.40 -23.03
N PHE A 314 -5.84 2.50 -22.72
CA PHE A 314 -6.14 2.12 -21.34
C PHE A 314 -4.93 1.47 -20.66
N PHE A 315 -4.23 0.53 -21.32
CA PHE A 315 -3.02 -0.08 -20.78
C PHE A 315 -1.87 0.93 -20.62
N LEU A 316 -1.70 1.84 -21.58
CA LEU A 316 -0.73 2.93 -21.43
C LEU A 316 -1.08 3.82 -20.24
N SER A 317 -2.36 4.14 -20.06
CA SER A 317 -2.85 4.91 -18.92
C SER A 317 -2.60 4.20 -17.60
N ALA A 318 -2.76 2.86 -17.56
CA ALA A 318 -2.45 2.05 -16.39
C ALA A 318 -0.97 2.12 -16.00
N LEU A 319 -0.08 2.00 -16.98
CA LEU A 319 1.37 2.13 -16.76
C LEU A 319 1.74 3.54 -16.28
N ILE A 320 1.22 4.59 -16.93
CA ILE A 320 1.47 6.00 -16.58
C ILE A 320 0.95 6.32 -15.17
N PHE A 321 -0.27 5.89 -14.85
CA PHE A 321 -0.83 6.02 -13.51
C PHE A 321 0.06 5.34 -12.47
N GLY A 322 0.51 4.12 -12.78
CA GLY A 322 1.42 3.34 -11.96
C GLY A 322 2.73 4.08 -11.67
N LEU A 323 3.39 4.56 -12.71
CA LEU A 323 4.63 5.35 -12.61
C LEU A 323 4.46 6.53 -11.63
N GLY A 324 3.34 7.22 -11.71
CA GLY A 324 3.03 8.36 -10.85
C GLY A 324 2.84 7.97 -9.39
N TYR A 325 1.92 7.04 -9.09
CA TYR A 325 1.59 6.72 -7.71
C TYR A 325 2.68 5.92 -6.99
N GLY A 326 3.43 5.07 -7.70
CA GLY A 326 4.47 4.26 -7.09
C GLY A 326 5.58 5.09 -6.45
N ALA A 327 5.82 6.28 -6.97
CA ALA A 327 6.78 7.23 -6.45
C ALA A 327 6.37 7.90 -5.13
N ALA A 328 5.10 7.86 -4.72
CA ALA A 328 4.57 8.66 -3.63
C ALA A 328 5.34 8.48 -2.31
N THR A 329 5.52 7.23 -1.86
CA THR A 329 6.19 6.95 -0.57
C THR A 329 7.66 7.36 -0.54
N PRO A 330 8.52 7.00 -1.53
CA PRO A 330 9.91 7.43 -1.52
C PRO A 330 10.05 8.95 -1.68
N LEU A 331 9.26 9.58 -2.54
CA LEU A 331 9.27 11.03 -2.73
C LEU A 331 8.88 11.79 -1.46
N MET A 332 7.79 11.38 -0.80
CA MET A 332 7.37 11.99 0.47
C MET A 332 8.49 11.91 1.51
N THR A 333 9.14 10.75 1.63
CA THR A 333 10.24 10.55 2.58
C THR A 333 11.42 11.46 2.24
N ALA A 334 11.80 11.54 0.97
CA ALA A 334 12.90 12.38 0.51
C ALA A 334 12.60 13.89 0.64
N CYS A 335 11.35 14.32 0.43
CA CYS A 335 10.94 15.70 0.68
C CYS A 335 11.12 16.08 2.15
N TYR A 336 10.68 15.23 3.09
CA TYR A 336 10.89 15.48 4.52
C TYR A 336 12.38 15.44 4.90
N LEU A 337 13.14 14.49 4.34
CA LEU A 337 14.58 14.40 4.60
C LEU A 337 15.31 15.69 4.18
N ARG A 338 14.97 16.24 3.02
CA ARG A 338 15.58 17.49 2.52
C ARG A 338 15.13 18.73 3.27
N ALA A 339 13.84 18.76 3.67
CA ALA A 339 13.28 19.91 4.39
C ALA A 339 13.75 20.01 5.84
N PHE A 340 13.93 18.87 6.53
CA PHE A 340 14.11 18.83 7.98
C PHE A 340 15.36 18.08 8.44
N GLY A 341 16.11 17.48 7.52
CA GLY A 341 17.30 16.68 7.80
C GLY A 341 16.98 15.28 8.35
N SER A 342 18.01 14.41 8.38
CA SER A 342 17.88 13.02 8.79
C SER A 342 17.44 12.84 10.25
N HIS A 343 17.90 13.74 11.12
CA HIS A 343 17.61 13.71 12.56
C HIS A 343 16.11 13.94 12.87
N ASN A 344 15.46 14.83 12.12
CA ASN A 344 14.06 15.19 12.32
C ASN A 344 13.08 14.39 11.43
N LEU A 345 13.57 13.54 10.51
CA LEU A 345 12.78 12.80 9.54
C LEU A 345 11.70 11.92 10.20
N GLY A 346 12.08 11.15 11.22
CA GLY A 346 11.16 10.27 11.94
C GLY A 346 10.03 11.05 12.63
N LYS A 347 10.38 12.17 13.28
CA LYS A 347 9.41 13.06 13.93
C LYS A 347 8.47 13.71 12.91
N ALA A 348 9.01 14.24 11.80
CA ALA A 348 8.22 14.87 10.74
C ALA A 348 7.23 13.89 10.13
N ARG A 349 7.65 12.65 9.80
CA ARG A 349 6.78 11.61 9.30
C ARG A 349 5.75 11.13 10.32
N GLY A 350 6.14 11.01 11.59
CA GLY A 350 5.22 10.65 12.67
C GLY A 350 4.08 11.65 12.83
N ILE A 351 4.42 12.96 12.81
CA ILE A 351 3.41 14.03 12.92
C ILE A 351 2.57 14.16 11.65
N SER A 352 3.12 13.89 10.46
CA SER A 352 2.36 13.92 9.20
C SER A 352 1.43 12.72 9.02
N SER A 353 1.70 11.58 9.65
CA SER A 353 0.92 10.37 9.48
C SER A 353 -0.57 10.53 9.80
N PRO A 354 -1.00 11.18 10.90
CA PRO A 354 -2.42 11.44 11.17
C PRO A 354 -3.11 12.36 10.16
N ILE A 355 -2.33 13.11 9.36
CA ILE A 355 -2.84 13.97 8.29
C ILE A 355 -3.00 13.19 6.99
N VAL A 356 -1.99 12.39 6.65
CA VAL A 356 -1.91 11.70 5.35
C VAL A 356 -2.70 10.39 5.34
N ALA A 357 -2.60 9.59 6.41
CA ALA A 357 -3.19 8.26 6.42
C ALA A 357 -4.73 8.22 6.29
N PRO A 358 -5.51 9.13 6.92
CA PRO A 358 -6.97 9.11 6.78
C PRO A 358 -7.46 9.46 5.37
N LEU A 359 -6.67 10.18 4.56
CA LEU A 359 -7.08 10.56 3.21
C LEU A 359 -7.09 9.37 2.25
N GLN A 360 -6.34 8.31 2.53
CA GLN A 360 -6.34 7.10 1.72
C GLN A 360 -7.73 6.44 1.67
N PRO A 361 -8.34 6.02 2.80
CA PRO A 361 -9.67 5.46 2.80
C PRO A 361 -10.76 6.45 2.38
N ILE A 362 -10.57 7.76 2.61
CA ILE A 362 -11.49 8.79 2.15
C ILE A 362 -11.59 8.79 0.62
N GLY A 363 -10.49 8.61 -0.11
CA GLY A 363 -10.52 8.48 -1.57
C GLY A 363 -11.39 7.31 -2.04
N ILE A 364 -11.22 6.13 -1.41
CA ILE A 364 -12.06 4.96 -1.71
C ILE A 364 -13.53 5.25 -1.38
N LEU A 365 -13.80 5.87 -0.23
CA LEU A 365 -15.16 6.17 0.23
C LEU A 365 -15.87 7.15 -0.71
N ILE A 366 -15.20 8.23 -1.13
CA ILE A 366 -15.74 9.19 -2.10
C ILE A 366 -16.11 8.46 -3.41
N THR A 367 -15.21 7.65 -3.94
CA THR A 367 -15.45 6.88 -5.17
C THR A 367 -16.62 5.91 -4.98
N SER A 368 -16.69 5.19 -3.86
CA SER A 368 -17.78 4.27 -3.53
C SER A 368 -19.14 4.97 -3.53
N ILE A 369 -19.24 6.12 -2.89
CA ILE A 369 -20.49 6.90 -2.78
C ILE A 369 -20.91 7.41 -4.16
N LEU A 370 -19.96 7.95 -4.93
CA LEU A 370 -20.26 8.52 -6.26
C LEU A 370 -20.75 7.44 -7.24
N ILE A 371 -20.13 6.26 -7.21
CA ILE A 371 -20.55 5.13 -8.05
C ILE A 371 -21.92 4.63 -7.59
N GLY A 372 -22.16 4.50 -6.29
CA GLY A 372 -23.45 4.07 -5.75
C GLY A 372 -24.61 5.01 -6.08
N TYR A 373 -24.33 6.32 -6.30
CA TYR A 373 -25.35 7.30 -6.63
C TYR A 373 -25.66 7.40 -8.14
N LYS A 374 -24.66 7.25 -9.02
CA LYS A 374 -24.80 7.50 -10.48
C LYS A 374 -24.47 6.30 -11.35
N ASP A 375 -24.03 5.20 -10.78
CA ASP A 375 -23.51 4.00 -11.48
C ASP A 375 -22.51 4.35 -12.61
N THR A 376 -21.69 5.37 -12.39
CA THR A 376 -20.72 5.81 -13.38
C THR A 376 -19.37 6.17 -12.75
N TYR A 377 -18.32 5.64 -13.35
CA TYR A 377 -16.93 5.97 -12.97
C TYR A 377 -16.48 7.33 -13.47
N PHE A 378 -17.15 7.87 -14.49
CA PHE A 378 -16.76 9.12 -15.13
C PHE A 378 -16.63 10.27 -14.12
N VAL A 379 -17.67 10.50 -13.31
CA VAL A 379 -17.64 11.57 -12.30
C VAL A 379 -16.62 11.29 -11.21
N ALA A 380 -16.59 10.05 -10.72
CA ALA A 380 -15.69 9.66 -9.63
C ALA A 380 -14.21 9.84 -10.02
N PHE A 381 -13.82 9.31 -11.18
CA PHE A 381 -12.43 9.38 -11.64
C PHE A 381 -12.01 10.80 -12.04
N ASN A 382 -12.93 11.62 -12.60
CA ASN A 382 -12.63 13.05 -12.82
C ASN A 382 -12.35 13.79 -11.50
N ILE A 383 -13.12 13.52 -10.44
CA ILE A 383 -12.88 14.11 -9.12
C ILE A 383 -11.53 13.64 -8.57
N MET A 384 -11.19 12.36 -8.71
CA MET A 384 -9.88 11.84 -8.30
C MET A 384 -8.74 12.47 -9.12
N GLY A 385 -8.92 12.67 -10.43
CA GLY A 385 -7.98 13.39 -11.29
C GLY A 385 -7.78 14.84 -10.83
N CYS A 386 -8.86 15.54 -10.47
CA CYS A 386 -8.77 16.90 -9.91
C CYS A 386 -7.99 16.92 -8.58
N PHE A 387 -8.18 15.96 -7.69
CA PHE A 387 -7.36 15.87 -6.47
C PHE A 387 -5.88 15.60 -6.77
N ALA A 388 -5.57 14.81 -7.80
CA ALA A 388 -4.18 14.63 -8.25
C ALA A 388 -3.60 15.95 -8.78
N LEU A 389 -4.36 16.76 -9.51
CA LEU A 389 -3.93 18.10 -9.95
C LEU A 389 -3.74 19.07 -8.79
N VAL A 390 -4.59 19.01 -7.76
CA VAL A 390 -4.37 19.77 -6.50
C VAL A 390 -3.05 19.36 -5.87
N ALA A 391 -2.73 18.06 -5.85
CA ALA A 391 -1.43 17.58 -5.37
C ALA A 391 -0.25 18.17 -6.17
N VAL A 392 -0.35 18.27 -7.50
CA VAL A 392 0.66 18.92 -8.37
C VAL A 392 0.88 20.38 -7.98
N ILE A 393 -0.23 21.13 -7.80
CA ILE A 393 -0.17 22.56 -7.41
C ILE A 393 0.50 22.71 -6.03
N LEU A 394 0.17 21.85 -5.08
CA LEU A 394 0.81 21.88 -3.77
C LEU A 394 2.30 21.50 -3.87
N ALA A 395 2.64 20.46 -4.65
CA ALA A 395 4.02 20.03 -4.84
C ALA A 395 4.91 21.12 -5.46
N SER A 396 4.36 21.99 -6.32
CA SER A 396 5.09 23.14 -6.90
C SER A 396 5.54 24.15 -5.84
N GLN A 397 4.91 24.15 -4.67
CA GLN A 397 5.25 25.03 -3.54
C GLN A 397 6.25 24.40 -2.56
N ILE A 398 6.75 23.19 -2.81
CA ILE A 398 7.78 22.57 -1.97
C ILE A 398 9.08 23.36 -2.12
N GLN A 399 9.46 24.05 -1.06
CA GLN A 399 10.72 24.79 -0.97
C GLN A 399 11.75 23.94 -0.22
N GLU A 400 12.92 23.80 -0.80
CA GLU A 400 14.08 23.27 -0.11
C GLU A 400 14.82 24.44 0.56
N PRO A 401 15.38 24.26 1.79
CA PRO A 401 16.27 25.25 2.33
C PRO A 401 17.44 25.46 1.37
N GLU A 402 17.81 26.72 1.17
CA GLU A 402 19.00 27.05 0.38
C GLU A 402 20.19 26.30 0.97
N LYS A 403 20.94 25.58 0.10
CA LYS A 403 22.21 25.00 0.52
C LYS A 403 23.13 26.17 0.89
N ILE A 404 23.34 26.37 2.20
CA ILE A 404 24.35 27.27 2.74
C ILE A 404 25.73 26.70 2.42
#